data_c9d850051d8e9b873485366a9c91c46b
#
_entry.id   c9d850051d8e9b873485366a9c91c46b
#
_cell.length_a   1.000
_cell.length_b   1.000
_cell.length_c   1.000
_cell.angle_alpha   90.00
_cell.angle_beta   90.00
_cell.angle_gamma   90.00
#
_symmetry.space_group_name_H-M   'P 1'
#
loop_
_entity.id
_entity.type
_entity.pdbx_description
1 polymer ?
#
loop_
_entity_poly.entity_id
_entity_poly.type
_entity_poly.pdbx_seq_one_letter_code
_entity_poly.pdbx_strand_id
1 'polypeptide(L)'
;MLLTLGACAPFGTATVGSTRVHALQDGVQPAVSEALTNIEPARLKEALHAAGEADPASSPVNAYVFTLGGRVVLVDAGGGSALPPYQGQLAAMLRSAGYAPEQVTDILITHMHADHVGGLLDGSAMQYPNATVHVHAQEAGFWLSPALPERAPAQFRPLILAIQSALRPYTQAARVRTFDYGAEILPGIFAQDAGGHTPGHTVFLWKQDGAQALFWGDLIHVAGVQLARLDVGTRYDSSAPAAAQARQRWLAASAREGWTVFGAHMPYPGIGTVVADGDHFRWVPGPAVP
;
A
#
# COMPACT_ATOMS: atom_id res chain seq x y z
N MET A 1 -3.62 -10.68 -41.89
CA MET A 1 -2.88 -9.57 -41.21
C MET A 1 -2.92 -9.91 -39.71
N LEU A 2 -1.90 -10.61 -39.21
CA LEU A 2 -1.79 -10.98 -37.81
C LEU A 2 -1.53 -9.71 -36.99
N LEU A 3 -2.45 -9.37 -36.12
CA LEU A 3 -2.21 -8.40 -35.04
C LEU A 3 -1.22 -9.05 -34.08
N THR A 4 0.01 -8.56 -34.06
CA THR A 4 0.98 -8.86 -33.01
C THR A 4 0.43 -8.29 -31.72
N LEU A 5 0.04 -9.17 -30.79
CA LEU A 5 -0.20 -8.83 -29.39
C LEU A 5 1.06 -8.13 -28.88
N GLY A 6 0.93 -6.86 -28.53
CA GLY A 6 2.02 -6.10 -27.94
C GLY A 6 2.57 -6.83 -26.71
N ALA A 7 3.88 -6.97 -26.64
CA ALA A 7 4.56 -7.51 -25.50
C ALA A 7 4.11 -6.72 -24.27
N CYS A 8 3.47 -7.39 -23.29
CA CYS A 8 3.23 -6.84 -21.96
C CYS A 8 4.54 -6.30 -21.43
N ALA A 9 4.55 -5.07 -20.93
CA ALA A 9 5.70 -4.55 -20.21
C ALA A 9 6.09 -5.54 -19.10
N PRO A 10 7.39 -5.80 -18.89
CA PRO A 10 7.82 -6.76 -17.89
C PRO A 10 7.30 -6.32 -16.52
N PHE A 11 6.62 -7.23 -15.80
CA PHE A 11 6.20 -6.98 -14.43
C PHE A 11 7.40 -6.70 -13.57
N GLY A 12 7.31 -5.68 -12.70
CA GLY A 12 8.27 -5.52 -11.63
C GLY A 12 8.16 -6.73 -10.69
N THR A 13 9.23 -7.48 -10.53
CA THR A 13 9.25 -8.63 -9.62
C THR A 13 10.47 -8.58 -8.71
N ALA A 14 10.33 -9.18 -7.53
CA ALA A 14 11.44 -9.49 -6.64
C ALA A 14 11.25 -10.87 -6.03
N THR A 15 12.29 -11.39 -5.38
CA THR A 15 12.19 -12.63 -4.61
C THR A 15 12.39 -12.35 -3.13
N VAL A 16 11.60 -13.03 -2.30
CA VAL A 16 11.82 -13.11 -0.84
C VAL A 16 12.07 -14.58 -0.53
N GLY A 17 13.30 -14.92 -0.17
CA GLY A 17 13.71 -16.33 -0.13
C GLY A 17 13.48 -17.01 -1.50
N SER A 18 12.70 -18.08 -1.49
CA SER A 18 12.33 -18.84 -2.71
C SER A 18 11.07 -18.32 -3.40
N THR A 19 10.36 -17.34 -2.83
CA THR A 19 9.07 -16.86 -3.35
C THR A 19 9.23 -15.63 -4.23
N ARG A 20 8.63 -15.68 -5.43
CA ARG A 20 8.53 -14.54 -6.34
C ARG A 20 7.32 -13.67 -5.96
N VAL A 21 7.55 -12.37 -5.84
CA VAL A 21 6.54 -11.35 -5.63
C VAL A 21 6.39 -10.53 -6.90
N HIS A 22 5.16 -10.32 -7.34
CA HIS A 22 4.82 -9.47 -8.48
C HIS A 22 4.24 -8.16 -7.99
N ALA A 23 4.77 -7.04 -8.49
CA ALA A 23 4.18 -5.72 -8.28
C ALA A 23 3.03 -5.51 -9.27
N LEU A 24 1.93 -5.00 -8.77
CA LEU A 24 0.73 -4.67 -9.52
C LEU A 24 0.45 -3.17 -9.34
N GLN A 25 0.36 -2.41 -10.41
CA GLN A 25 -0.02 -1.00 -10.34
C GLN A 25 -1.52 -0.86 -10.60
N ASP A 26 -2.26 -0.37 -9.62
CA ASP A 26 -3.70 -0.08 -9.77
C ASP A 26 -3.94 1.21 -10.55
N GLY A 27 -3.05 2.17 -10.40
CA GLY A 27 -3.12 3.45 -11.07
C GLY A 27 -2.14 4.46 -10.50
N VAL A 28 -2.39 5.74 -10.79
CA VAL A 28 -1.57 6.87 -10.31
C VAL A 28 -2.49 7.93 -9.72
N GLN A 29 -2.27 8.29 -8.48
CA GLN A 29 -2.99 9.36 -7.80
C GLN A 29 -2.34 10.71 -8.14
N PRO A 30 -3.04 11.64 -8.79
CA PRO A 30 -2.47 12.91 -9.21
C PRO A 30 -2.28 13.86 -8.03
N ALA A 31 -1.31 14.77 -8.15
CA ALA A 31 -1.10 15.92 -7.28
C ALA A 31 -1.01 15.60 -5.76
N VAL A 32 -0.49 14.42 -5.41
CA VAL A 32 -0.39 13.97 -4.01
C VAL A 32 0.48 14.90 -3.16
N SER A 33 1.47 15.57 -3.77
CA SER A 33 2.29 16.54 -3.06
C SER A 33 1.52 17.72 -2.49
N GLU A 34 0.35 18.07 -3.04
CA GLU A 34 -0.52 19.11 -2.49
C GLU A 34 -1.18 18.71 -1.15
N ALA A 35 -1.14 17.44 -0.82
CA ALA A 35 -1.62 16.93 0.46
C ALA A 35 -0.55 16.95 1.56
N LEU A 36 0.70 17.24 1.23
CA LEU A 36 1.78 17.29 2.22
C LEU A 36 1.58 18.43 3.22
N THR A 37 1.95 18.17 4.45
CA THR A 37 1.84 19.10 5.59
C THR A 37 3.21 19.30 6.26
N ASN A 38 3.30 20.34 7.09
CA ASN A 38 4.56 20.68 7.77
C ASN A 38 5.72 21.04 6.81
N ILE A 39 5.38 21.60 5.65
CA ILE A 39 6.33 22.13 4.68
C ILE A 39 5.75 23.38 4.00
N GLU A 40 6.54 24.44 3.92
CA GLU A 40 6.16 25.65 3.21
C GLU A 40 6.12 25.42 1.70
N PRO A 41 5.17 26.00 0.94
CA PRO A 41 5.02 25.76 -0.51
C PRO A 41 6.30 26.01 -1.31
N ALA A 42 7.07 27.05 -0.99
CA ALA A 42 8.32 27.32 -1.68
C ALA A 42 9.37 26.22 -1.42
N ARG A 43 9.43 25.71 -0.20
CA ARG A 43 10.34 24.61 0.17
C ARG A 43 9.89 23.27 -0.43
N LEU A 44 8.58 23.04 -0.53
CA LEU A 44 8.05 21.88 -1.24
C LEU A 44 8.49 21.88 -2.70
N LYS A 45 8.30 23.01 -3.40
CA LYS A 45 8.72 23.16 -4.79
C LYS A 45 10.23 22.95 -4.99
N GLU A 46 11.06 23.52 -4.11
CA GLU A 46 12.52 23.32 -4.12
C GLU A 46 12.87 21.83 -3.94
N ALA A 47 12.23 21.14 -2.99
CA ALA A 47 12.47 19.73 -2.70
C ALA A 47 12.06 18.82 -3.89
N LEU A 48 10.88 19.05 -4.48
CA LEU A 48 10.41 18.31 -5.66
C LEU A 48 11.38 18.51 -6.84
N HIS A 49 11.78 19.74 -7.10
CA HIS A 49 12.73 20.05 -8.16
C HIS A 49 14.11 19.39 -7.93
N ALA A 50 14.62 19.43 -6.69
CA ALA A 50 15.88 18.79 -6.34
C ALA A 50 15.83 17.26 -6.48
N ALA A 51 14.67 16.66 -6.25
CA ALA A 51 14.42 15.23 -6.42
C ALA A 51 14.13 14.84 -7.90
N GLY A 52 13.98 15.80 -8.81
CA GLY A 52 13.58 15.55 -10.20
C GLY A 52 12.12 15.11 -10.32
N GLU A 53 11.29 15.41 -9.34
CA GLU A 53 9.85 15.11 -9.34
C GLU A 53 9.04 16.26 -9.95
N ALA A 54 7.85 15.94 -10.49
CA ALA A 54 6.93 16.95 -11.00
C ALA A 54 6.38 17.84 -9.86
N ASP A 55 5.92 19.04 -10.20
CA ASP A 55 5.22 19.94 -9.29
C ASP A 55 3.85 20.32 -9.90
N PRO A 56 2.72 19.82 -9.38
CA PRO A 56 2.62 18.87 -8.26
C PRO A 56 3.06 17.45 -8.61
N ALA A 57 3.63 16.74 -7.62
CA ALA A 57 4.00 15.34 -7.76
C ALA A 57 2.79 14.43 -7.63
N SER A 58 2.78 13.38 -8.44
CA SER A 58 1.80 12.29 -8.39
C SER A 58 2.39 11.08 -7.68
N SER A 59 1.53 10.18 -7.21
CA SER A 59 1.95 8.96 -6.53
C SER A 59 1.30 7.73 -7.16
N PRO A 60 2.06 6.68 -7.50
CA PRO A 60 1.49 5.42 -7.93
C PRO A 60 0.76 4.74 -6.76
N VAL A 61 -0.16 3.84 -7.10
CA VAL A 61 -0.83 2.94 -6.16
C VAL A 61 -0.43 1.52 -6.53
N ASN A 62 0.49 0.95 -5.76
CA ASN A 62 1.03 -0.39 -5.97
C ASN A 62 0.45 -1.37 -4.94
N ALA A 63 0.14 -2.56 -5.41
CA ALA A 63 -0.17 -3.73 -4.61
C ALA A 63 0.78 -4.88 -5.00
N TYR A 64 0.78 -5.95 -4.23
CA TYR A 64 1.74 -7.04 -4.45
C TYR A 64 1.07 -8.39 -4.33
N VAL A 65 1.38 -9.31 -5.26
CA VAL A 65 0.85 -10.67 -5.25
C VAL A 65 1.97 -11.69 -5.26
N PHE A 66 1.79 -12.77 -4.50
CA PHE A 66 2.70 -13.90 -4.45
C PHE A 66 2.00 -15.19 -4.02
N THR A 67 2.64 -16.32 -4.25
CA THR A 67 2.15 -17.63 -3.77
C THR A 67 2.99 -18.08 -2.58
N LEU A 68 2.34 -18.39 -1.46
CA LEU A 68 2.96 -18.85 -0.21
C LEU A 68 2.26 -20.11 0.29
N GLY A 69 2.95 -21.25 0.31
CA GLY A 69 2.41 -22.51 0.83
C GLY A 69 1.08 -22.93 0.18
N GLY A 70 0.93 -22.69 -1.14
CA GLY A 70 -0.31 -22.97 -1.90
C GLY A 70 -1.40 -21.92 -1.77
N ARG A 71 -1.19 -20.85 -1.00
CA ARG A 71 -2.07 -19.67 -0.90
C ARG A 71 -1.66 -18.63 -1.92
N VAL A 72 -2.60 -17.95 -2.54
CA VAL A 72 -2.36 -16.75 -3.32
C VAL A 72 -2.66 -15.55 -2.42
N VAL A 73 -1.62 -14.81 -2.08
CA VAL A 73 -1.65 -13.68 -1.13
C VAL A 73 -1.56 -12.39 -1.91
N LEU A 74 -2.48 -11.47 -1.64
CA LEU A 74 -2.47 -10.10 -2.14
C LEU A 74 -2.21 -9.15 -0.97
N VAL A 75 -1.30 -8.18 -1.14
CA VAL A 75 -1.09 -7.09 -0.18
C VAL A 75 -1.68 -5.83 -0.77
N ASP A 76 -2.71 -5.31 -0.12
CA ASP A 76 -3.65 -4.27 -0.55
C ASP A 76 -4.41 -4.61 -1.85
N ALA A 77 -5.52 -3.92 -2.08
CA ALA A 77 -6.43 -4.23 -3.18
C ALA A 77 -6.63 -3.07 -4.18
N GLY A 78 -5.90 -1.97 -4.03
CA GLY A 78 -6.06 -0.79 -4.89
C GLY A 78 -7.36 -0.02 -4.61
N GLY A 79 -7.60 1.03 -5.36
CA GLY A 79 -8.78 1.89 -5.24
C GLY A 79 -9.98 1.42 -6.05
N GLY A 80 -9.76 0.58 -7.05
CA GLY A 80 -10.84 0.06 -7.87
C GLY A 80 -11.72 1.16 -8.46
N SER A 81 -13.03 0.91 -8.50
CA SER A 81 -14.03 1.89 -8.97
C SER A 81 -14.35 2.99 -7.95
N ALA A 82 -13.79 2.96 -6.74
CA ALA A 82 -14.01 3.98 -5.71
C ALA A 82 -13.28 5.30 -6.04
N LEU A 83 -12.20 5.24 -6.83
CA LEU A 83 -11.34 6.39 -7.17
C LEU A 83 -11.09 6.54 -8.69
N PRO A 84 -12.16 6.53 -9.53
CA PRO A 84 -11.99 6.75 -10.97
C PRO A 84 -11.64 8.24 -11.25
N PRO A 85 -10.98 8.55 -12.39
CA PRO A 85 -10.54 7.64 -13.46
C PRO A 85 -9.09 7.14 -13.27
N TYR A 86 -8.46 7.45 -12.14
CA TYR A 86 -7.01 7.30 -11.96
C TYR A 86 -6.58 5.92 -11.49
N GLN A 87 -7.53 5.07 -11.04
CA GLN A 87 -7.29 3.77 -10.44
C GLN A 87 -8.26 2.73 -11.00
N GLY A 88 -8.10 1.45 -10.59
CA GLY A 88 -9.00 0.37 -10.97
C GLY A 88 -8.41 -0.64 -11.95
N GLN A 89 -7.09 -0.65 -12.13
CA GLN A 89 -6.42 -1.59 -13.05
C GLN A 89 -5.92 -2.86 -12.36
N LEU A 90 -6.01 -2.95 -11.04
CA LEU A 90 -5.38 -4.01 -10.26
C LEU A 90 -5.82 -5.41 -10.70
N ALA A 91 -7.12 -5.65 -10.90
CA ALA A 91 -7.63 -6.94 -11.32
C ALA A 91 -7.12 -7.35 -12.72
N ALA A 92 -6.93 -6.40 -13.63
CA ALA A 92 -6.34 -6.66 -14.94
C ALA A 92 -4.84 -6.98 -14.82
N MET A 93 -4.12 -6.23 -13.99
CA MET A 93 -2.70 -6.48 -13.70
C MET A 93 -2.51 -7.84 -13.03
N LEU A 94 -3.39 -8.22 -12.10
CA LEU A 94 -3.35 -9.52 -11.44
C LEU A 94 -3.49 -10.67 -12.47
N ARG A 95 -4.47 -10.57 -13.40
CA ARG A 95 -4.62 -11.56 -14.47
C ARG A 95 -3.40 -11.61 -15.39
N SER A 96 -2.81 -10.48 -15.69
CA SER A 96 -1.60 -10.42 -16.51
C SER A 96 -0.39 -11.03 -15.79
N ALA A 97 -0.35 -11.00 -14.45
CA ALA A 97 0.65 -11.69 -13.64
C ALA A 97 0.40 -13.20 -13.51
N GLY A 98 -0.67 -13.72 -14.15
CA GLY A 98 -0.98 -15.14 -14.16
C GLY A 98 -1.92 -15.61 -13.04
N TYR A 99 -2.54 -14.68 -12.30
CA TYR A 99 -3.49 -15.01 -11.23
C TYR A 99 -4.90 -14.57 -11.59
N ALA A 100 -5.89 -15.44 -11.41
CA ALA A 100 -7.29 -15.05 -11.45
C ALA A 100 -7.73 -14.51 -10.07
N PRO A 101 -8.63 -13.52 -10.01
CA PRO A 101 -9.16 -13.01 -8.74
C PRO A 101 -9.73 -14.10 -7.82
N GLU A 102 -10.33 -15.12 -8.40
CA GLU A 102 -10.91 -16.28 -7.69
C GLU A 102 -9.84 -17.17 -7.03
N GLN A 103 -8.58 -17.05 -7.44
CA GLN A 103 -7.46 -17.79 -6.84
C GLN A 103 -6.89 -17.10 -5.60
N VAL A 104 -7.19 -15.80 -5.39
CA VAL A 104 -6.74 -15.08 -4.20
C VAL A 104 -7.42 -15.67 -2.96
N THR A 105 -6.61 -16.16 -2.03
CA THR A 105 -7.07 -16.79 -0.79
C THR A 105 -6.96 -15.90 0.42
N ASP A 106 -6.01 -14.97 0.41
CA ASP A 106 -5.73 -14.06 1.52
C ASP A 106 -5.41 -12.66 0.99
N ILE A 107 -5.99 -11.64 1.60
CA ILE A 107 -5.69 -10.23 1.33
C ILE A 107 -5.22 -9.59 2.63
N LEU A 108 -3.99 -9.11 2.64
CA LEU A 108 -3.40 -8.41 3.78
C LEU A 108 -3.58 -6.91 3.57
N ILE A 109 -4.42 -6.27 4.36
CA ILE A 109 -4.69 -4.83 4.27
C ILE A 109 -3.75 -4.08 5.22
N THR A 110 -2.91 -3.21 4.66
CA THR A 110 -2.02 -2.35 5.44
C THR A 110 -2.83 -1.34 6.24
N HIS A 111 -3.84 -0.74 5.62
CA HIS A 111 -4.80 0.17 6.25
C HIS A 111 -6.03 0.36 5.33
N MET A 112 -7.07 1.01 5.84
CA MET A 112 -8.35 1.03 5.13
C MET A 112 -8.65 2.34 4.39
N HIS A 113 -7.65 3.06 3.85
CA HIS A 113 -7.93 4.12 2.89
C HIS A 113 -8.48 3.54 1.58
N ALA A 114 -9.21 4.36 0.83
CA ALA A 114 -9.97 3.90 -0.34
C ALA A 114 -9.08 3.32 -1.44
N ASP A 115 -7.87 3.80 -1.60
CA ASP A 115 -6.88 3.31 -2.57
C ASP A 115 -6.19 1.99 -2.18
N HIS A 116 -6.50 1.46 -0.99
CA HIS A 116 -6.06 0.14 -0.51
C HIS A 116 -7.18 -0.89 -0.41
N VAL A 117 -8.44 -0.43 -0.28
CA VAL A 117 -9.58 -1.33 -0.10
C VAL A 117 -10.66 -1.20 -1.18
N GLY A 118 -10.65 -0.14 -1.99
CA GLY A 118 -11.70 0.11 -2.98
C GLY A 118 -11.82 -0.99 -4.03
N GLY A 119 -10.71 -1.59 -4.42
CA GLY A 119 -10.66 -2.70 -5.37
C GLY A 119 -11.09 -4.06 -4.82
N LEU A 120 -11.54 -4.13 -3.56
CA LEU A 120 -12.20 -5.32 -3.03
C LEU A 120 -13.55 -5.60 -3.71
N LEU A 121 -14.12 -4.62 -4.41
CA LEU A 121 -15.37 -4.76 -5.15
C LEU A 121 -15.17 -4.70 -6.67
N ASP A 122 -15.98 -5.48 -7.38
CA ASP A 122 -16.36 -5.31 -8.78
C ASP A 122 -17.84 -4.97 -8.83
N GLY A 123 -18.16 -3.70 -9.06
CA GLY A 123 -19.52 -3.18 -8.87
C GLY A 123 -20.00 -3.35 -7.42
N SER A 124 -20.94 -4.25 -7.18
CA SER A 124 -21.44 -4.60 -5.84
C SER A 124 -20.98 -5.97 -5.35
N ALA A 125 -20.28 -6.74 -6.19
CA ALA A 125 -19.81 -8.10 -5.88
C ALA A 125 -18.39 -8.08 -5.29
N MET A 126 -18.03 -9.14 -4.58
CA MET A 126 -16.64 -9.36 -4.16
C MET A 126 -15.75 -9.59 -5.38
N GLN A 127 -14.72 -8.75 -5.55
CA GLN A 127 -13.71 -8.93 -6.59
C GLN A 127 -12.90 -10.22 -6.36
N TYR A 128 -12.69 -10.59 -5.10
CA TYR A 128 -11.92 -11.77 -4.67
C TYR A 128 -12.80 -12.69 -3.83
N PRO A 129 -13.72 -13.48 -4.46
CA PRO A 129 -14.80 -14.17 -3.75
C PRO A 129 -14.32 -15.26 -2.78
N ASN A 130 -13.10 -15.77 -2.97
CA ASN A 130 -12.53 -16.82 -2.12
C ASN A 130 -11.58 -16.29 -1.03
N ALA A 131 -11.28 -14.99 -1.06
CA ALA A 131 -10.29 -14.41 -0.17
C ALA A 131 -10.84 -14.21 1.27
N THR A 132 -9.95 -14.38 2.23
CA THR A 132 -10.08 -13.83 3.58
C THR A 132 -9.34 -12.49 3.63
N VAL A 133 -10.01 -11.43 4.06
CA VAL A 133 -9.43 -10.10 4.26
C VAL A 133 -8.92 -9.99 5.68
N HIS A 134 -7.61 -9.78 5.83
CA HIS A 134 -6.93 -9.60 7.11
C HIS A 134 -6.69 -8.11 7.35
N VAL A 135 -7.17 -7.56 8.46
CA VAL A 135 -7.08 -6.15 8.80
C VAL A 135 -6.81 -5.97 10.29
N HIS A 136 -6.04 -4.95 10.68
CA HIS A 136 -5.78 -4.69 12.08
C HIS A 136 -7.08 -4.34 12.84
N ALA A 137 -7.21 -4.81 14.09
CA ALA A 137 -8.43 -4.63 14.88
C ALA A 137 -8.81 -3.16 15.10
N GLN A 138 -7.83 -2.26 15.31
CA GLN A 138 -8.09 -0.82 15.43
C GLN A 138 -8.57 -0.21 14.11
N GLU A 139 -8.05 -0.67 12.97
CA GLU A 139 -8.45 -0.23 11.64
C GLU A 139 -9.92 -0.59 11.38
N ALA A 140 -10.25 -1.87 11.57
CA ALA A 140 -11.64 -2.34 11.46
C ALA A 140 -12.58 -1.60 12.42
N GLY A 141 -12.19 -1.44 13.68
CA GLY A 141 -12.99 -0.76 14.70
C GLY A 141 -13.24 0.72 14.37
N PHE A 142 -12.28 1.40 13.77
CA PHE A 142 -12.42 2.80 13.35
C PHE A 142 -13.29 2.91 12.08
N TRP A 143 -12.87 2.31 10.97
CA TRP A 143 -13.48 2.52 9.66
C TRP A 143 -14.86 1.87 9.51
N LEU A 144 -15.08 0.70 10.14
CA LEU A 144 -16.36 -0.01 10.06
C LEU A 144 -17.38 0.45 11.11
N SER A 145 -17.01 1.43 11.95
CA SER A 145 -17.95 2.02 12.92
C SER A 145 -19.15 2.65 12.18
N PRO A 146 -20.39 2.23 12.49
CA PRO A 146 -21.59 2.83 11.87
C PRO A 146 -21.74 4.31 12.18
N ALA A 147 -21.15 4.78 13.27
CA ALA A 147 -21.21 6.17 13.70
C ALA A 147 -20.19 7.07 12.98
N LEU A 148 -19.18 6.51 12.28
CA LEU A 148 -18.11 7.29 11.67
C LEU A 148 -18.62 8.27 10.61
N PRO A 149 -19.52 7.90 9.67
CA PRO A 149 -20.01 8.83 8.65
C PRO A 149 -20.72 10.07 9.23
N GLU A 150 -21.36 9.92 10.39
CA GLU A 150 -22.07 11.03 11.06
C GLU A 150 -21.14 11.93 11.88
N ARG A 151 -20.00 11.38 12.35
CA ARG A 151 -19.03 12.10 13.20
C ARG A 151 -17.95 12.80 12.39
N ALA A 152 -17.68 12.32 11.19
CA ALA A 152 -16.67 12.88 10.30
C ALA A 152 -17.16 14.18 9.63
N PRO A 153 -16.24 15.08 9.23
CA PRO A 153 -16.61 16.22 8.40
C PRO A 153 -17.34 15.78 7.13
N ALA A 154 -18.37 16.54 6.73
CA ALA A 154 -19.31 16.15 5.68
C ALA A 154 -18.64 15.79 4.34
N GLN A 155 -17.52 16.46 4.00
CA GLN A 155 -16.78 16.20 2.77
C GLN A 155 -16.15 14.79 2.72
N PHE A 156 -15.87 14.15 3.87
CA PHE A 156 -15.29 12.80 3.94
C PHE A 156 -16.34 11.69 3.99
N ARG A 157 -17.61 12.03 4.24
CA ARG A 157 -18.70 11.04 4.33
C ARG A 157 -18.80 10.12 3.12
N PRO A 158 -18.77 10.60 1.86
CA PRO A 158 -18.83 9.72 0.69
C PRO A 158 -17.68 8.71 0.64
N LEU A 159 -16.48 9.14 0.99
CA LEU A 159 -15.29 8.28 1.01
C LEU A 159 -15.40 7.20 2.11
N ILE A 160 -15.83 7.58 3.31
CA ILE A 160 -16.06 6.65 4.41
C ILE A 160 -17.11 5.58 4.03
N LEU A 161 -18.20 6.00 3.40
CA LEU A 161 -19.25 5.08 2.94
C LEU A 161 -18.74 4.14 1.84
N ALA A 162 -17.85 4.62 0.95
CA ALA A 162 -17.20 3.77 -0.06
C ALA A 162 -16.32 2.70 0.59
N ILE A 163 -15.50 3.07 1.58
CA ILE A 163 -14.67 2.14 2.36
C ILE A 163 -15.53 1.09 3.07
N GLN A 164 -16.58 1.52 3.76
CA GLN A 164 -17.51 0.60 4.43
C GLN A 164 -18.21 -0.34 3.45
N SER A 165 -18.57 0.17 2.27
CA SER A 165 -19.19 -0.63 1.22
C SER A 165 -18.24 -1.68 0.67
N ALA A 166 -16.95 -1.37 0.53
CA ALA A 166 -15.93 -2.29 0.04
C ALA A 166 -15.80 -3.55 0.94
N LEU A 167 -15.89 -3.37 2.24
CA LEU A 167 -15.76 -4.48 3.21
C LEU A 167 -17.09 -5.20 3.49
N ARG A 168 -18.23 -4.60 3.17
CA ARG A 168 -19.55 -5.13 3.54
C ARG A 168 -19.80 -6.57 3.08
N PRO A 169 -19.59 -6.96 1.80
CA PRO A 169 -19.85 -8.34 1.38
C PRO A 169 -18.91 -9.34 2.06
N TYR A 170 -17.65 -8.96 2.30
CA TYR A 170 -16.71 -9.82 3.04
C TYR A 170 -17.10 -9.99 4.50
N THR A 171 -17.59 -8.94 5.15
CA THR A 171 -18.11 -9.00 6.53
C THR A 171 -19.35 -9.89 6.61
N GLN A 172 -20.28 -9.73 5.67
CA GLN A 172 -21.50 -10.55 5.61
C GLN A 172 -21.20 -12.03 5.36
N ALA A 173 -20.15 -12.32 4.59
CA ALA A 173 -19.69 -13.67 4.32
C ALA A 173 -18.77 -14.25 5.42
N ALA A 174 -18.56 -13.54 6.53
CA ALA A 174 -17.62 -13.88 7.60
C ALA A 174 -16.17 -14.10 7.08
N ARG A 175 -15.75 -13.33 6.07
CA ARG A 175 -14.43 -13.40 5.44
C ARG A 175 -13.51 -12.24 5.84
N VAL A 176 -13.83 -11.47 6.86
CA VAL A 176 -12.93 -10.51 7.48
C VAL A 176 -12.36 -11.13 8.76
N ARG A 177 -11.04 -11.09 8.90
CA ARG A 177 -10.30 -11.52 10.09
C ARG A 177 -9.52 -10.35 10.64
N THR A 178 -9.73 -10.04 11.90
CA THR A 178 -8.93 -9.03 12.57
C THR A 178 -7.73 -9.65 13.26
N PHE A 179 -6.65 -8.87 13.35
CA PHE A 179 -5.42 -9.21 14.05
C PHE A 179 -4.94 -8.05 14.93
N ASP A 180 -4.03 -8.36 15.85
CA ASP A 180 -3.29 -7.39 16.65
C ASP A 180 -1.83 -7.34 16.20
N TYR A 181 -1.13 -6.25 16.54
CA TYR A 181 0.31 -6.13 16.27
C TYR A 181 1.11 -7.25 16.94
N GLY A 182 2.16 -7.69 16.29
CA GLY A 182 3.00 -8.81 16.70
C GLY A 182 2.49 -10.18 16.24
N ALA A 183 1.25 -10.27 15.74
CA ALA A 183 0.71 -11.55 15.26
C ALA A 183 1.39 -12.01 13.98
N GLU A 184 1.62 -13.31 13.88
CA GLU A 184 1.94 -13.99 12.64
C GLU A 184 0.63 -14.25 11.88
N ILE A 185 0.42 -13.53 10.78
CA ILE A 185 -0.84 -13.58 10.02
C ILE A 185 -0.86 -14.76 9.05
N LEU A 186 0.25 -14.99 8.38
CA LEU A 186 0.54 -16.13 7.52
C LEU A 186 1.96 -16.60 7.82
N PRO A 187 2.35 -17.82 7.44
CA PRO A 187 3.69 -18.35 7.75
C PRO A 187 4.82 -17.38 7.40
N GLY A 188 5.54 -16.92 8.40
CA GLY A 188 6.63 -15.96 8.29
C GLY A 188 6.22 -14.49 8.12
N ILE A 189 4.93 -14.15 7.99
CA ILE A 189 4.44 -12.77 7.81
C ILE A 189 3.87 -12.24 9.13
N PHE A 190 4.51 -11.24 9.68
CA PHE A 190 4.18 -10.62 10.97
C PHE A 190 3.63 -9.22 10.80
N ALA A 191 2.48 -8.96 11.40
CA ALA A 191 1.91 -7.61 11.47
C ALA A 191 2.66 -6.76 12.49
N GLN A 192 3.11 -5.59 12.08
CA GLN A 192 3.88 -4.68 12.93
C GLN A 192 3.23 -3.29 12.96
N ASP A 193 3.34 -2.62 14.11
CA ASP A 193 2.78 -1.30 14.32
C ASP A 193 3.43 -0.23 13.43
N ALA A 194 2.61 0.45 12.65
CA ALA A 194 2.94 1.65 11.91
C ALA A 194 1.85 2.74 12.07
N GLY A 195 1.10 2.67 13.15
CA GLY A 195 0.00 3.59 13.44
C GLY A 195 0.41 5.07 13.39
N GLY A 196 -0.51 5.90 12.91
CA GLY A 196 -0.31 7.35 12.74
C GLY A 196 -0.87 7.86 11.41
N HIS A 197 -0.55 7.23 10.29
CA HIS A 197 -1.22 7.49 9.02
C HIS A 197 -2.71 7.17 9.15
N THR A 198 -3.05 5.95 9.55
CA THR A 198 -4.36 5.61 10.13
C THR A 198 -4.18 5.02 11.52
N PRO A 199 -5.25 4.87 12.33
CA PRO A 199 -5.12 4.37 13.70
C PRO A 199 -4.51 2.98 13.79
N GLY A 200 -4.78 2.10 12.84
CA GLY A 200 -4.29 0.74 12.79
C GLY A 200 -3.37 0.45 11.60
N HIS A 201 -2.72 1.48 11.03
CA HIS A 201 -1.77 1.28 9.93
C HIS A 201 -0.71 0.25 10.29
N THR A 202 -0.57 -0.76 9.45
CA THR A 202 0.25 -1.94 9.65
C THR A 202 1.30 -2.05 8.57
N VAL A 203 2.54 -2.35 8.94
CA VAL A 203 3.55 -2.87 8.02
C VAL A 203 3.65 -4.38 8.19
N PHE A 204 3.82 -5.12 7.11
CA PHE A 204 4.02 -6.57 7.17
C PHE A 204 5.47 -6.91 6.98
N LEU A 205 6.10 -7.41 8.05
CA LEU A 205 7.46 -7.93 8.01
C LEU A 205 7.41 -9.41 7.64
N TRP A 206 7.98 -9.76 6.50
CA TRP A 206 8.04 -11.13 6.03
C TRP A 206 9.44 -11.71 6.17
N LYS A 207 9.54 -12.89 6.77
CA LYS A 207 10.77 -13.66 6.98
C LYS A 207 10.62 -15.01 6.30
N GLN A 208 11.46 -15.28 5.32
CA GLN A 208 11.44 -16.55 4.58
C GLN A 208 12.83 -16.94 4.10
N ASP A 209 13.24 -18.18 4.35
CA ASP A 209 14.50 -18.77 3.86
C ASP A 209 15.74 -17.90 4.14
N GLY A 210 15.77 -17.25 5.31
CA GLY A 210 16.83 -16.31 5.71
C GLY A 210 16.73 -14.91 5.10
N ALA A 211 15.85 -14.70 4.13
CA ALA A 211 15.54 -13.36 3.61
C ALA A 211 14.48 -12.64 4.45
N GLN A 212 14.51 -11.31 4.41
CA GLN A 212 13.51 -10.48 5.04
C GLN A 212 13.03 -9.39 4.08
N ALA A 213 11.74 -9.10 4.14
CA ALA A 213 11.11 -8.06 3.34
C ALA A 213 10.06 -7.30 4.14
N LEU A 214 9.77 -6.07 3.73
CA LEU A 214 8.80 -5.20 4.38
C LEU A 214 7.80 -4.66 3.36
N PHE A 215 6.51 -4.98 3.54
CA PHE A 215 5.43 -4.25 2.89
C PHE A 215 5.04 -3.10 3.81
N TRP A 216 5.27 -1.86 3.41
CA TRP A 216 5.23 -0.75 4.35
C TRP A 216 3.99 0.16 4.25
N GLY A 217 3.03 -0.14 3.31
CA GLY A 217 1.83 0.68 3.12
C GLY A 217 2.17 2.15 2.85
N ASP A 218 1.62 3.04 3.66
CA ASP A 218 1.67 4.49 3.48
C ASP A 218 2.65 5.21 4.43
N LEU A 219 3.83 4.60 4.64
CA LEU A 219 4.89 5.33 5.34
C LEU A 219 5.39 6.53 4.51
N ILE A 220 5.42 6.41 3.18
CA ILE A 220 5.92 7.41 2.23
C ILE A 220 4.92 7.55 1.07
N HIS A 221 4.56 8.79 0.71
CA HIS A 221 3.71 9.14 -0.43
C HIS A 221 4.48 9.87 -1.53
N VAL A 222 5.42 10.74 -1.14
CA VAL A 222 6.28 11.53 -2.05
C VAL A 222 7.73 11.31 -1.63
N ALA A 223 8.41 10.41 -2.32
CA ALA A 223 9.71 9.92 -1.93
C ALA A 223 10.77 11.03 -1.87
N GLY A 224 10.81 11.91 -2.87
CA GLY A 224 11.78 13.01 -2.93
C GLY A 224 11.67 14.04 -1.81
N VAL A 225 10.55 14.05 -1.09
CA VAL A 225 10.33 14.96 0.03
C VAL A 225 10.45 14.22 1.35
N GLN A 226 9.67 13.15 1.54
CA GLN A 226 9.49 12.53 2.85
C GLN A 226 10.67 11.65 3.28
N LEU A 227 11.51 11.17 2.37
CA LEU A 227 12.76 10.47 2.73
C LEU A 227 13.82 11.42 3.29
N ALA A 228 13.82 12.67 2.82
CA ALA A 228 14.71 13.71 3.32
C ALA A 228 14.14 14.46 4.56
N ARG A 229 12.82 14.56 4.68
CA ARG A 229 12.09 15.30 5.70
C ARG A 229 11.04 14.40 6.34
N LEU A 230 11.45 13.62 7.32
CA LEU A 230 10.59 12.61 7.96
C LEU A 230 9.43 13.22 8.75
N ASP A 231 9.52 14.49 9.10
CA ASP A 231 8.50 15.29 9.78
C ASP A 231 7.41 15.82 8.84
N VAL A 232 7.63 15.75 7.52
CA VAL A 232 6.60 16.09 6.52
C VAL A 232 5.57 14.98 6.46
N GLY A 233 4.36 15.26 6.93
CA GLY A 233 3.21 14.37 6.90
C GLY A 233 2.30 14.64 5.72
N THR A 234 1.11 14.05 5.78
CA THR A 234 0.02 14.32 4.85
C THR A 234 -1.23 14.76 5.60
N ARG A 235 -2.16 15.46 4.92
CA ARG A 235 -3.49 15.74 5.49
C ARG A 235 -4.36 14.49 5.70
N TYR A 236 -3.87 13.34 5.23
CA TYR A 236 -4.50 12.03 5.42
C TYR A 236 -4.08 11.37 6.72
N ASP A 237 -2.99 11.85 7.35
CA ASP A 237 -2.50 11.29 8.61
C ASP A 237 -3.48 11.56 9.75
N SER A 238 -3.92 10.51 10.43
CA SER A 238 -4.77 10.63 11.63
C SER A 238 -3.99 11.22 12.81
N SER A 239 -2.67 11.05 12.83
CA SER A 239 -1.73 11.63 13.80
C SER A 239 -0.37 11.87 13.14
N ALA A 240 -0.12 13.08 12.66
CA ALA A 240 1.14 13.42 12.00
C ALA A 240 2.39 13.12 12.86
N PRO A 241 2.43 13.38 14.19
CA PRO A 241 3.55 13.00 15.01
C PRO A 241 3.79 11.49 15.08
N ALA A 242 2.73 10.69 15.20
CA ALA A 242 2.84 9.24 15.24
C ALA A 242 3.27 8.67 13.88
N ALA A 243 2.73 9.20 12.77
CA ALA A 243 3.15 8.83 11.41
C ALA A 243 4.64 9.13 11.17
N ALA A 244 5.13 10.29 11.62
CA ALA A 244 6.55 10.64 11.54
C ALA A 244 7.43 9.68 12.36
N GLN A 245 7.00 9.30 13.57
CA GLN A 245 7.70 8.31 14.40
C GLN A 245 7.72 6.92 13.75
N ALA A 246 6.59 6.47 13.19
CA ALA A 246 6.52 5.20 12.47
C ALA A 246 7.45 5.22 11.25
N ARG A 247 7.44 6.30 10.47
CA ARG A 247 8.33 6.53 9.33
C ARG A 247 9.81 6.42 9.74
N GLN A 248 10.23 7.19 10.76
CA GLN A 248 11.60 7.14 11.30
C GLN A 248 11.98 5.71 11.70
N ARG A 249 11.15 5.03 12.48
CA ARG A 249 11.42 3.69 12.99
C ARG A 249 11.62 2.67 11.87
N TRP A 250 10.71 2.63 10.90
CA TRP A 250 10.71 1.62 9.86
C TRP A 250 11.75 1.88 8.77
N LEU A 251 12.02 3.13 8.41
CA LEU A 251 13.12 3.48 7.50
C LEU A 251 14.49 3.16 8.13
N ALA A 252 14.69 3.49 9.42
CA ALA A 252 15.92 3.17 10.11
C ALA A 252 16.14 1.65 10.23
N ALA A 253 15.08 0.89 10.52
CA ALA A 253 15.16 -0.57 10.57
C ALA A 253 15.49 -1.15 9.19
N SER A 254 14.77 -0.72 8.13
CA SER A 254 15.00 -1.18 6.75
C SER A 254 16.41 -0.88 6.28
N ALA A 255 16.95 0.31 6.58
CA ALA A 255 18.31 0.70 6.20
C ALA A 255 19.37 -0.11 6.94
N ARG A 256 19.18 -0.35 8.25
CA ARG A 256 20.11 -1.11 9.08
C ARG A 256 20.17 -2.59 8.67
N GLU A 257 19.02 -3.18 8.40
CA GLU A 257 18.89 -4.61 8.12
C GLU A 257 19.00 -4.96 6.62
N GLY A 258 18.98 -3.94 5.75
CA GLY A 258 19.06 -4.14 4.30
C GLY A 258 17.86 -4.86 3.68
N TRP A 259 16.66 -4.69 4.24
CA TRP A 259 15.47 -5.38 3.77
C TRP A 259 15.06 -4.97 2.36
N THR A 260 14.51 -5.93 1.61
CA THR A 260 13.73 -5.60 0.42
C THR A 260 12.42 -4.96 0.87
N VAL A 261 12.14 -3.79 0.31
CA VAL A 261 10.94 -3.02 0.63
C VAL A 261 9.98 -3.02 -0.54
N PHE A 262 8.70 -3.19 -0.23
CA PHE A 262 7.56 -3.10 -1.13
C PHE A 262 6.71 -1.90 -0.68
N GLY A 263 6.75 -0.80 -1.45
CA GLY A 263 6.15 0.48 -1.09
C GLY A 263 4.94 0.82 -1.95
N ALA A 264 3.78 1.03 -1.32
CA ALA A 264 2.52 1.29 -2.01
C ALA A 264 2.58 2.52 -2.92
N HIS A 265 3.23 3.58 -2.44
CA HIS A 265 3.32 4.86 -3.16
C HIS A 265 4.71 5.18 -3.71
N MET A 266 5.60 4.20 -3.75
CA MET A 266 6.91 4.37 -4.38
C MET A 266 6.80 4.25 -5.90
N PRO A 267 7.70 4.92 -6.67
CA PRO A 267 7.72 4.77 -8.12
C PRO A 267 7.69 3.30 -8.54
N TYR A 268 6.77 2.96 -9.47
CA TYR A 268 6.59 1.56 -9.92
C TYR A 268 7.93 0.93 -10.35
N PRO A 269 8.24 -0.29 -9.94
CA PRO A 269 7.39 -1.28 -9.29
C PRO A 269 7.25 -1.13 -7.76
N GLY A 270 7.77 -0.08 -7.15
CA GLY A 270 7.72 0.12 -5.70
C GLY A 270 8.60 -0.85 -4.92
N ILE A 271 9.54 -1.53 -5.59
CA ILE A 271 10.44 -2.53 -5.01
C ILE A 271 11.84 -1.95 -4.92
N GLY A 272 12.47 -2.02 -3.77
CA GLY A 272 13.81 -1.48 -3.58
C GLY A 272 14.34 -1.69 -2.18
N THR A 273 15.33 -0.88 -1.81
CA THR A 273 15.92 -0.84 -0.47
C THR A 273 16.03 0.59 0.02
N VAL A 274 16.11 0.76 1.32
CA VAL A 274 16.38 2.03 1.97
C VAL A 274 17.83 2.03 2.43
N VAL A 275 18.53 3.14 2.22
CA VAL A 275 19.88 3.36 2.77
C VAL A 275 19.90 4.64 3.60
N ALA A 276 20.64 4.63 4.68
CA ALA A 276 20.88 5.84 5.46
C ALA A 276 21.78 6.80 4.68
N ASP A 277 21.48 8.09 4.73
CA ASP A 277 22.21 9.15 4.04
C ASP A 277 22.31 10.39 4.97
N GLY A 278 23.33 10.38 5.84
CA GLY A 278 23.43 11.35 6.91
C GLY A 278 22.31 11.18 7.96
N ASP A 279 21.52 12.22 8.15
CA ASP A 279 20.38 12.30 9.07
C ASP A 279 19.03 11.97 8.41
N HIS A 280 19.05 11.56 7.12
CA HIS A 280 17.89 11.21 6.32
C HIS A 280 18.10 9.86 5.60
N PHE A 281 17.18 9.53 4.68
CA PHE A 281 17.20 8.25 3.97
C PHE A 281 17.13 8.48 2.47
N ARG A 282 17.60 7.48 1.72
CA ARG A 282 17.51 7.46 0.28
C ARG A 282 16.92 6.12 -0.20
N TRP A 283 16.05 6.20 -1.17
CA TRP A 283 15.53 5.04 -1.86
C TRP A 283 16.51 4.56 -2.92
N VAL A 284 16.77 3.28 -2.94
CA VAL A 284 17.51 2.59 -4.00
C VAL A 284 16.56 1.64 -4.68
N PRO A 285 16.09 1.95 -5.90
CA PRO A 285 15.24 1.04 -6.66
C PRO A 285 15.91 -0.32 -6.81
N GLY A 286 15.13 -1.37 -6.63
CA GLY A 286 15.58 -2.73 -6.89
C GLY A 286 15.88 -2.93 -8.37
N PRO A 287 16.67 -3.96 -8.73
CA PRO A 287 16.89 -4.29 -10.13
C PRO A 287 15.53 -4.59 -10.78
N ALA A 288 15.26 -3.96 -11.92
CA ALA A 288 14.15 -4.38 -12.76
C ALA A 288 14.46 -5.80 -13.24
N VAL A 289 13.80 -6.79 -12.66
CA VAL A 289 13.90 -8.17 -13.14
C VAL A 289 12.92 -8.29 -14.31
N PRO A 290 13.42 -8.60 -15.52
CA PRO A 290 12.60 -8.70 -16.73
C PRO A 290 11.57 -9.84 -16.66
#